data_52946309ba8d7aa46e1277a088faa74d
#
_entry.id   52946309ba8d7aa46e1277a088faa74d
#
_cell.length_a   1.000
_cell.length_b   1.000
_cell.length_c   1.000
_cell.angle_alpha   90.00
_cell.angle_beta   90.00
_cell.angle_gamma   90.00
#
_symmetry.space_group_name_H-M   'P 1'
#
loop_
_entity.id
_entity.type
_entity.pdbx_description
1 polymer ?
#
loop_
_entity_poly.entity_id
_entity_poly.type
_entity_poly.pdbx_seq_one_letter_code
_entity_poly.pdbx_strand_id
1 'polypeptide(L)'
;MINEQLFNLYASRIQGINALYADLDAKGIKDYAGPLLPYCWEQKYLESKFRLVIFGQETNGWYCDYMNTEEEISKNIGMYKDFRLGTYYNSLFWQYAHRFNMELNGIDDLNFVWMNVNKFGSDSGVGKPEQAVLDDEVKYYNLLAEELAILKPDVCLFLTGPNYDQDIARKLTDVEFHSLCEFGEREAVRLSSRYLPRHSYRTYHPGYGNRISETYQRILNAILSDCKSSN
;
A
#
# COMPACT_ATOMS: atom_id res chain seq x y z
N MET A 1 -16.41 -1.97 -13.44
CA MET A 1 -16.22 -1.21 -12.18
C MET A 1 -14.85 -1.56 -11.59
N ILE A 2 -14.22 -0.67 -10.81
CA ILE A 2 -12.88 -0.91 -10.22
C ILE A 2 -12.87 -2.16 -9.36
N ASN A 3 -13.84 -2.29 -8.41
CA ASN A 3 -13.89 -3.46 -7.52
C ASN A 3 -14.12 -4.77 -8.26
N GLU A 4 -14.89 -4.78 -9.33
CA GLU A 4 -15.08 -5.95 -10.18
C GLU A 4 -13.76 -6.34 -10.88
N GLN A 5 -12.99 -5.37 -11.38
CA GLN A 5 -11.69 -5.62 -12.00
C GLN A 5 -10.68 -6.13 -10.98
N LEU A 6 -10.64 -5.57 -9.77
CA LEU A 6 -9.80 -6.05 -8.68
C LEU A 6 -10.18 -7.49 -8.29
N PHE A 7 -11.47 -7.77 -8.11
CA PHE A 7 -11.95 -9.13 -7.80
C PHE A 7 -11.52 -10.14 -8.88
N ASN A 8 -11.76 -9.80 -10.16
CA ASN A 8 -11.39 -10.66 -11.28
C ASN A 8 -9.86 -10.88 -11.36
N LEU A 9 -9.05 -9.85 -11.05
CA LEU A 9 -7.61 -9.99 -10.94
C LEU A 9 -7.26 -11.03 -9.86
N TYR A 10 -7.80 -10.91 -8.66
CA TYR A 10 -7.51 -11.84 -7.55
C TYR A 10 -7.99 -13.25 -7.84
N ALA A 11 -9.19 -13.41 -8.39
CA ALA A 11 -9.74 -14.70 -8.80
C ALA A 11 -8.85 -15.39 -9.85
N SER A 12 -8.32 -14.64 -10.81
CA SER A 12 -7.39 -15.15 -11.82
C SER A 12 -6.05 -15.62 -11.24
N ARG A 13 -5.72 -15.25 -10.00
CA ARG A 13 -4.45 -15.56 -9.31
C ARG A 13 -4.56 -16.61 -8.21
N ILE A 14 -5.69 -17.29 -8.09
CA ILE A 14 -5.90 -18.36 -7.10
C ILE A 14 -4.84 -19.47 -7.23
N GLN A 15 -4.45 -19.85 -8.43
CA GLN A 15 -3.38 -20.85 -8.63
C GLN A 15 -2.02 -20.34 -8.13
N GLY A 16 -1.72 -19.05 -8.33
CA GLY A 16 -0.47 -18.45 -7.87
C GLY A 16 -0.41 -18.42 -6.34
N ILE A 17 -1.47 -17.97 -5.68
CA ILE A 17 -1.49 -17.95 -4.21
C ILE A 17 -1.47 -19.35 -3.60
N ASN A 18 -2.09 -20.36 -4.24
CA ASN A 18 -2.00 -21.74 -3.80
C ASN A 18 -0.55 -22.28 -3.91
N ALA A 19 0.17 -21.91 -4.97
CA ALA A 19 1.58 -22.26 -5.11
C ALA A 19 2.44 -21.60 -4.03
N LEU A 20 2.13 -20.34 -3.65
CA LEU A 20 2.77 -19.64 -2.53
C LEU A 20 2.57 -20.41 -1.22
N TYR A 21 1.33 -20.75 -0.88
CA TYR A 21 1.02 -21.49 0.35
C TYR A 21 1.70 -22.86 0.38
N ALA A 22 1.71 -23.59 -0.74
CA ALA A 22 2.37 -24.88 -0.82
C ALA A 22 3.90 -24.77 -0.62
N ASP A 23 4.53 -23.74 -1.18
CA ASP A 23 5.97 -23.48 -1.02
C ASP A 23 6.32 -23.14 0.45
N LEU A 24 5.50 -22.28 1.11
CA LEU A 24 5.67 -21.95 2.53
C LEU A 24 5.46 -23.16 3.43
N ASP A 25 4.44 -23.99 3.16
CA ASP A 25 4.19 -25.22 3.89
C ASP A 25 5.36 -26.22 3.76
N ALA A 26 5.91 -26.37 2.56
CA ALA A 26 7.07 -27.22 2.32
C ALA A 26 8.34 -26.74 3.05
N LYS A 27 8.47 -25.42 3.27
CA LYS A 27 9.53 -24.78 4.05
C LYS A 27 9.28 -24.82 5.57
N GLY A 28 8.07 -25.23 6.00
CA GLY A 28 7.65 -25.22 7.41
C GLY A 28 7.35 -23.84 7.97
N ILE A 29 7.17 -22.83 7.11
CA ILE A 29 6.89 -21.44 7.51
C ILE A 29 5.39 -21.30 7.78
N LYS A 30 5.06 -20.82 8.98
CA LYS A 30 3.68 -20.66 9.45
C LYS A 30 3.35 -19.25 9.93
N ASP A 31 4.37 -18.42 10.23
CA ASP A 31 4.17 -17.06 10.73
C ASP A 31 4.00 -16.06 9.58
N TYR A 32 2.80 -16.04 9.02
CA TYR A 32 2.41 -15.03 8.06
C TYR A 32 0.89 -14.77 8.09
N ALA A 33 0.49 -13.54 7.79
CA ALA A 33 -0.89 -13.09 7.67
C ALA A 33 -1.06 -12.29 6.38
N GLY A 34 -2.19 -12.44 5.73
CA GLY A 34 -2.47 -11.79 4.45
C GLY A 34 -3.04 -12.76 3.41
N PRO A 35 -3.16 -12.33 2.17
CA PRO A 35 -2.77 -11.04 1.63
C PRO A 35 -3.77 -9.92 1.98
N LEU A 36 -3.31 -8.66 1.96
CA LEU A 36 -4.21 -7.50 1.97
C LEU A 36 -4.79 -7.30 0.57
N LEU A 37 -6.12 -7.35 0.45
CA LEU A 37 -6.84 -7.07 -0.79
C LEU A 37 -7.66 -5.78 -0.63
N PRO A 38 -7.34 -4.71 -1.36
CA PRO A 38 -8.03 -3.44 -1.21
C PRO A 38 -9.45 -3.46 -1.78
N TYR A 39 -10.32 -2.66 -1.16
CA TYR A 39 -11.61 -2.25 -1.68
C TYR A 39 -11.59 -0.75 -2.00
N CYS A 40 -12.18 -0.35 -3.11
CA CYS A 40 -12.29 1.04 -3.52
C CYS A 40 -13.74 1.53 -3.33
N TRP A 41 -13.95 2.62 -2.60
CA TRP A 41 -15.23 3.35 -2.61
C TRP A 41 -15.31 4.16 -3.92
N GLU A 42 -15.63 3.47 -5.03
CA GLU A 42 -15.43 3.92 -6.40
C GLU A 42 -15.94 5.32 -6.67
N GLN A 43 -17.19 5.62 -6.29
CA GLN A 43 -17.75 6.94 -6.54
C GLN A 43 -16.93 8.03 -5.85
N LYS A 44 -16.63 7.88 -4.56
CA LYS A 44 -15.86 8.84 -3.77
C LYS A 44 -14.43 9.00 -4.28
N TYR A 45 -13.81 7.89 -4.67
CA TYR A 45 -12.47 7.87 -5.23
C TYR A 45 -12.39 8.57 -6.58
N LEU A 46 -13.34 8.28 -7.49
CA LEU A 46 -13.38 8.85 -8.84
C LEU A 46 -13.78 10.33 -8.86
N GLU A 47 -14.59 10.78 -7.90
CA GLU A 47 -15.02 12.18 -7.76
C GLU A 47 -14.01 13.04 -6.99
N SER A 48 -12.95 12.44 -6.40
CA SER A 48 -11.88 13.17 -5.73
C SER A 48 -11.09 14.03 -6.70
N LYS A 49 -10.61 15.18 -6.23
CA LYS A 49 -9.74 16.06 -7.02
C LYS A 49 -8.47 15.35 -7.49
N PHE A 50 -7.93 14.47 -6.65
CA PHE A 50 -6.83 13.56 -6.94
C PHE A 50 -7.20 12.16 -6.46
N ARG A 51 -7.12 11.17 -7.33
CA ARG A 51 -7.25 9.76 -6.97
C ARG A 51 -5.98 9.35 -6.23
N LEU A 52 -6.10 9.16 -4.92
CA LEU A 52 -4.98 8.93 -4.02
C LEU A 52 -4.88 7.46 -3.63
N VAL A 53 -3.68 6.90 -3.76
CA VAL A 53 -3.32 5.61 -3.15
C VAL A 53 -2.24 5.86 -2.09
N ILE A 54 -2.48 5.39 -0.87
CA ILE A 54 -1.51 5.45 0.24
C ILE A 54 -1.01 4.05 0.54
N PHE A 55 0.32 3.90 0.55
CA PHE A 55 0.98 2.64 0.86
C PHE A 55 1.50 2.63 2.29
N GLY A 56 1.11 1.59 3.04
CA GLY A 56 1.77 1.16 4.26
C GLY A 56 2.88 0.15 3.96
N GLN A 57 3.41 -0.44 5.01
CA GLN A 57 4.52 -1.40 4.97
C GLN A 57 4.04 -2.80 4.62
N GLU A 58 3.51 -3.52 5.59
CA GLU A 58 2.90 -4.84 5.51
C GLU A 58 1.64 -4.91 6.38
N THR A 59 0.95 -6.02 6.31
CA THR A 59 -0.18 -6.31 7.21
C THR A 59 0.30 -6.58 8.63
N ASN A 60 -0.54 -6.28 9.61
CA ASN A 60 -0.34 -6.62 11.01
C ASN A 60 -1.54 -7.47 11.46
N GLY A 61 -1.37 -8.81 11.46
CA GLY A 61 -2.44 -9.73 11.83
C GLY A 61 -3.70 -9.60 10.96
N TRP A 62 -3.55 -9.41 9.65
CA TRP A 62 -4.69 -9.26 8.73
C TRP A 62 -5.44 -10.57 8.54
N TYR A 63 -5.64 -11.04 7.38
CA TYR A 63 -6.37 -12.25 7.03
C TYR A 63 -5.46 -13.49 7.19
N CYS A 64 -5.83 -14.44 8.03
CA CYS A 64 -4.97 -15.58 8.38
C CYS A 64 -5.41 -16.91 7.74
N ASP A 65 -6.58 -16.96 7.08
CA ASP A 65 -7.05 -18.17 6.40
C ASP A 65 -6.47 -18.28 4.99
N TYR A 66 -6.43 -19.49 4.46
CA TYR A 66 -6.01 -19.72 3.07
C TYR A 66 -7.02 -19.11 2.09
N MET A 67 -6.56 -18.14 1.31
CA MET A 67 -7.37 -17.44 0.31
C MET A 67 -7.35 -18.21 -1.03
N ASN A 68 -8.02 -19.35 -1.09
CA ASN A 68 -7.95 -20.29 -2.23
C ASN A 68 -9.26 -20.41 -3.01
N THR A 69 -10.29 -19.65 -2.67
CA THR A 69 -11.58 -19.61 -3.37
C THR A 69 -12.07 -18.17 -3.57
N GLU A 70 -13.01 -17.98 -4.49
CA GLU A 70 -13.66 -16.68 -4.71
C GLU A 70 -14.45 -16.22 -3.46
N GLU A 71 -14.96 -17.15 -2.66
CA GLU A 71 -15.62 -16.84 -1.39
C GLU A 71 -14.62 -16.21 -0.40
N GLU A 72 -13.42 -16.79 -0.27
CA GLU A 72 -12.39 -16.27 0.62
C GLU A 72 -11.84 -14.90 0.13
N ILE A 73 -11.73 -14.71 -1.18
CA ILE A 73 -11.41 -13.39 -1.78
C ILE A 73 -12.48 -12.37 -1.36
N SER A 74 -13.76 -12.73 -1.49
CA SER A 74 -14.89 -11.85 -1.11
C SER A 74 -14.88 -11.50 0.37
N LYS A 75 -14.58 -12.47 1.25
CA LYS A 75 -14.43 -12.23 2.70
C LYS A 75 -13.30 -11.27 3.02
N ASN A 76 -12.12 -11.47 2.39
CA ASN A 76 -10.96 -10.61 2.59
C ASN A 76 -11.24 -9.16 2.15
N ILE A 77 -11.83 -8.96 0.98
CA ILE A 77 -12.27 -7.64 0.51
C ILE A 77 -13.34 -7.05 1.45
N GLY A 78 -14.24 -7.89 1.97
CA GLY A 78 -15.23 -7.51 2.98
C GLY A 78 -14.58 -6.97 4.25
N MET A 79 -13.56 -7.64 4.78
CA MET A 79 -12.79 -7.14 5.93
C MET A 79 -12.18 -5.77 5.67
N TYR A 80 -11.58 -5.56 4.50
CA TYR A 80 -11.05 -4.24 4.14
C TYR A 80 -12.15 -3.17 4.13
N LYS A 81 -13.32 -3.47 3.55
CA LYS A 81 -14.46 -2.57 3.53
C LYS A 81 -14.95 -2.23 4.94
N ASP A 82 -15.03 -3.22 5.82
CA ASP A 82 -15.48 -3.03 7.21
C ASP A 82 -14.42 -2.27 8.05
N PHE A 83 -13.15 -2.41 7.72
CA PHE A 83 -12.06 -1.66 8.35
C PHE A 83 -12.14 -0.15 8.08
N ARG A 84 -12.84 0.30 7.02
CA ARG A 84 -13.15 1.70 6.70
C ARG A 84 -11.92 2.62 6.77
N LEU A 85 -10.81 2.21 6.15
CA LEU A 85 -9.55 2.97 6.14
C LEU A 85 -9.08 3.39 7.55
N GLY A 86 -9.29 2.54 8.52
CA GLY A 86 -8.81 2.77 9.88
C GLY A 86 -9.44 3.97 10.61
N THR A 87 -10.63 4.43 10.21
CA THR A 87 -11.30 5.60 10.81
C THR A 87 -11.55 5.48 12.31
N TYR A 88 -11.52 4.26 12.85
CA TYR A 88 -11.67 3.98 14.29
C TYR A 88 -10.34 3.79 15.03
N TYR A 89 -9.21 3.87 14.31
CA TYR A 89 -7.87 3.64 14.86
C TYR A 89 -7.13 4.96 15.05
N ASN A 90 -6.55 5.13 16.23
CA ASN A 90 -5.78 6.33 16.59
C ASN A 90 -4.26 6.12 16.40
N SER A 91 -3.84 5.37 15.37
CA SER A 91 -2.40 5.24 15.07
C SER A 91 -1.90 6.45 14.28
N LEU A 92 -0.63 6.76 14.43
CA LEU A 92 0.02 7.85 13.67
C LEU A 92 -0.10 7.63 12.16
N PHE A 93 -0.06 6.39 11.68
CA PHE A 93 -0.23 6.08 10.27
C PHE A 93 -1.59 6.60 9.76
N TRP A 94 -2.68 6.25 10.43
CA TRP A 94 -4.02 6.66 10.02
C TRP A 94 -4.26 8.16 10.18
N GLN A 95 -3.75 8.76 11.25
CA GLN A 95 -3.83 10.21 11.42
C GLN A 95 -3.17 10.96 10.25
N TYR A 96 -1.98 10.54 9.83
CA TYR A 96 -1.27 11.17 8.72
C TYR A 96 -1.87 10.85 7.36
N ALA A 97 -2.36 9.63 7.15
CA ALA A 97 -3.04 9.24 5.92
C ALA A 97 -4.29 10.10 5.67
N HIS A 98 -5.17 10.19 6.67
CA HIS A 98 -6.38 10.99 6.62
C HIS A 98 -6.08 12.49 6.49
N ARG A 99 -5.10 12.98 7.24
CA ARG A 99 -4.69 14.38 7.15
C ARG A 99 -4.17 14.73 5.76
N PHE A 100 -3.30 13.89 5.19
CA PHE A 100 -2.78 14.12 3.84
C PHE A 100 -3.90 14.12 2.81
N ASN A 101 -4.84 13.18 2.89
CA ASN A 101 -6.01 13.14 2.02
C ASN A 101 -6.86 14.42 2.14
N MET A 102 -7.15 14.86 3.36
CA MET A 102 -7.90 16.11 3.60
C MET A 102 -7.18 17.32 3.00
N GLU A 103 -5.86 17.46 3.20
CA GLU A 103 -5.09 18.59 2.69
C GLU A 103 -4.95 18.56 1.16
N LEU A 104 -4.90 17.35 0.55
CA LEU A 104 -4.81 17.17 -0.91
C LEU A 104 -6.16 17.41 -1.60
N ASN A 105 -7.21 16.77 -1.09
CA ASN A 105 -8.52 16.70 -1.74
C ASN A 105 -9.56 17.67 -1.19
N GLY A 106 -9.32 18.29 -0.03
CA GLY A 106 -10.29 19.15 0.66
C GLY A 106 -11.42 18.37 1.34
N ILE A 107 -11.40 17.06 1.27
CA ILE A 107 -12.37 16.15 1.88
C ILE A 107 -11.66 14.87 2.33
N ASP A 108 -12.16 14.27 3.41
CA ASP A 108 -11.71 12.98 3.92
C ASP A 108 -12.95 12.11 4.25
N ASP A 109 -13.42 11.39 3.26
CA ASP A 109 -14.63 10.56 3.34
C ASP A 109 -14.46 9.24 2.59
N LEU A 110 -13.53 8.40 3.04
CA LEU A 110 -13.22 7.11 2.41
C LEU A 110 -12.90 7.23 0.90
N ASN A 111 -12.29 8.34 0.52
CA ASN A 111 -12.06 8.72 -0.88
C ASN A 111 -10.62 8.48 -1.35
N PHE A 112 -9.87 7.67 -0.63
CA PHE A 112 -8.56 7.14 -1.05
C PHE A 112 -8.53 5.63 -0.93
N VAL A 113 -7.51 4.99 -1.52
CA VAL A 113 -7.28 3.56 -1.37
C VAL A 113 -6.01 3.36 -0.54
N TRP A 114 -6.09 2.49 0.47
CA TRP A 114 -4.93 2.02 1.22
C TRP A 114 -4.42 0.70 0.64
N MET A 115 -3.14 0.61 0.46
CA MET A 115 -2.44 -0.60 0.08
C MET A 115 -1.21 -0.80 0.98
N ASN A 116 -0.59 -1.95 0.92
CA ASN A 116 0.72 -2.18 1.50
C ASN A 116 1.73 -2.55 0.40
N VAL A 117 3.00 -2.19 0.62
CA VAL A 117 4.09 -2.64 -0.26
C VAL A 117 4.17 -4.16 -0.21
N ASN A 118 4.16 -4.76 0.98
CA ASN A 118 4.07 -6.20 1.17
C ASN A 118 2.63 -6.59 1.53
N LYS A 119 2.02 -7.45 0.75
CA LYS A 119 0.64 -7.93 0.98
C LYS A 119 0.54 -8.86 2.18
N PHE A 120 1.66 -9.50 2.52
CA PHE A 120 1.78 -10.37 3.68
C PHE A 120 2.62 -9.71 4.78
N GLY A 121 2.25 -9.96 6.02
CA GLY A 121 2.96 -9.58 7.23
C GLY A 121 3.17 -10.78 8.13
N SER A 122 3.74 -10.57 9.33
CA SER A 122 3.78 -11.59 10.37
C SER A 122 2.42 -11.73 11.05
N ASP A 123 2.00 -12.93 11.38
CA ASP A 123 0.82 -13.21 12.21
C ASP A 123 1.12 -13.04 13.70
N SER A 124 2.34 -13.36 14.12
CA SER A 124 2.75 -13.32 15.53
C SER A 124 3.12 -11.92 16.04
N GLY A 125 3.23 -10.92 15.15
CA GLY A 125 3.69 -9.59 15.57
C GLY A 125 3.69 -8.54 14.48
N VAL A 126 4.31 -7.40 14.81
CA VAL A 126 4.47 -6.25 13.91
C VAL A 126 5.78 -6.38 13.15
N GLY A 127 5.75 -6.11 11.86
CA GLY A 127 6.93 -6.05 11.00
C GLY A 127 6.93 -7.06 9.88
N LYS A 128 8.05 -7.12 9.16
CA LYS A 128 8.19 -8.02 8.02
C LYS A 128 8.11 -9.48 8.46
N PRO A 129 7.41 -10.32 7.69
CA PRO A 129 7.47 -11.75 7.88
C PRO A 129 8.86 -12.27 7.49
N GLU A 130 9.08 -13.59 7.61
CA GLU A 130 10.30 -14.21 7.11
C GLU A 130 10.56 -13.85 5.64
N GLN A 131 11.84 -13.72 5.28
CA GLN A 131 12.24 -13.33 3.92
C GLN A 131 11.65 -14.25 2.84
N ALA A 132 11.49 -15.53 3.15
CA ALA A 132 10.90 -16.49 2.22
C ALA A 132 9.44 -16.18 1.87
N VAL A 133 8.65 -15.61 2.79
CA VAL A 133 7.27 -15.14 2.50
C VAL A 133 7.31 -14.02 1.48
N LEU A 134 8.22 -13.05 1.65
CA LEU A 134 8.39 -11.93 0.72
C LEU A 134 8.89 -12.38 -0.65
N ASP A 135 9.78 -13.38 -0.68
CA ASP A 135 10.30 -13.97 -1.92
C ASP A 135 9.20 -14.71 -2.68
N ASP A 136 8.40 -15.49 -1.98
CA ASP A 136 7.29 -16.24 -2.57
C ASP A 136 6.14 -15.30 -2.98
N GLU A 137 5.88 -14.20 -2.25
CA GLU A 137 4.96 -13.16 -2.69
C GLU A 137 5.38 -12.56 -4.03
N VAL A 138 6.64 -12.18 -4.19
CA VAL A 138 7.16 -11.64 -5.46
C VAL A 138 7.07 -12.68 -6.59
N LYS A 139 7.36 -13.94 -6.29
CA LYS A 139 7.38 -15.03 -7.27
C LYS A 139 6.00 -15.41 -7.77
N TYR A 140 5.01 -15.47 -6.87
CA TYR A 140 3.72 -16.10 -7.17
C TYR A 140 2.54 -15.12 -7.14
N TYR A 141 2.67 -14.00 -6.40
CA TYR A 141 1.53 -13.13 -6.11
C TYR A 141 1.86 -11.63 -6.14
N ASN A 142 2.81 -11.21 -6.97
CA ASN A 142 3.10 -9.79 -7.16
C ASN A 142 2.05 -9.16 -8.09
N LEU A 143 1.10 -8.44 -7.51
CA LEU A 143 -0.03 -7.83 -8.22
C LEU A 143 0.02 -6.30 -8.24
N LEU A 144 1.06 -5.69 -7.70
CA LEU A 144 1.12 -4.25 -7.48
C LEU A 144 0.92 -3.43 -8.77
N ALA A 145 1.55 -3.85 -9.86
CA ALA A 145 1.44 -3.16 -11.13
C ALA A 145 0.03 -3.24 -11.74
N GLU A 146 -0.61 -4.41 -11.65
CA GLU A 146 -1.96 -4.64 -12.15
C GLU A 146 -3.02 -3.90 -11.31
N GLU A 147 -2.86 -3.87 -9.99
CA GLU A 147 -3.74 -3.10 -9.11
C GLU A 147 -3.65 -1.60 -9.41
N LEU A 148 -2.44 -1.08 -9.59
CA LEU A 148 -2.23 0.32 -10.00
C LEU A 148 -2.84 0.63 -11.38
N ALA A 149 -2.74 -0.30 -12.33
CA ALA A 149 -3.35 -0.15 -13.67
C ALA A 149 -4.88 -0.12 -13.62
N ILE A 150 -5.50 -0.81 -12.64
CA ILE A 150 -6.94 -0.79 -12.40
C ILE A 150 -7.36 0.49 -11.67
N LEU A 151 -6.66 0.86 -10.61
CA LEU A 151 -6.97 2.02 -9.77
C LEU A 151 -6.69 3.35 -10.48
N LYS A 152 -5.68 3.41 -11.33
CA LYS A 152 -5.25 4.60 -12.07
C LYS A 152 -5.11 5.83 -11.18
N PRO A 153 -4.29 5.78 -10.12
CA PRO A 153 -4.13 6.91 -9.20
C PRO A 153 -3.49 8.12 -9.90
N ASP A 154 -3.79 9.31 -9.39
CA ASP A 154 -3.09 10.55 -9.73
C ASP A 154 -1.91 10.80 -8.79
N VAL A 155 -2.02 10.30 -7.54
CA VAL A 155 -1.00 10.42 -6.50
C VAL A 155 -0.80 9.07 -5.80
N CYS A 156 0.46 8.66 -5.63
CA CYS A 156 0.88 7.54 -4.78
C CYS A 156 1.77 8.05 -3.65
N LEU A 157 1.38 7.80 -2.41
CA LEU A 157 2.15 8.16 -1.23
C LEU A 157 2.57 6.92 -0.44
N PHE A 158 3.87 6.63 -0.45
CA PHE A 158 4.46 5.53 0.30
C PHE A 158 4.90 6.02 1.68
N LEU A 159 4.11 5.72 2.69
CA LEU A 159 4.41 5.95 4.12
C LEU A 159 5.16 4.76 4.71
N THR A 160 6.24 4.34 4.07
CA THR A 160 6.91 3.07 4.34
C THR A 160 8.28 3.25 4.99
N GLY A 161 8.93 4.37 4.73
CA GLY A 161 10.33 4.60 5.09
C GLY A 161 11.31 3.94 4.12
N PRO A 162 12.59 4.34 4.18
CA PRO A 162 13.63 3.92 3.23
C PRO A 162 14.01 2.44 3.34
N ASN A 163 13.67 1.77 4.44
CA ASN A 163 13.95 0.35 4.62
C ASN A 163 13.07 -0.55 3.73
N TYR A 164 12.05 0.02 3.06
CA TYR A 164 11.17 -0.67 2.11
C TYR A 164 11.47 -0.34 0.65
N ASP A 165 12.49 0.47 0.37
CA ASP A 165 12.86 0.83 -1.00
C ASP A 165 13.22 -0.41 -1.83
N GLN A 166 13.89 -1.40 -1.22
CA GLN A 166 14.20 -2.66 -1.87
C GLN A 166 12.94 -3.49 -2.16
N ASP A 167 11.95 -3.50 -1.26
CA ASP A 167 10.70 -4.23 -1.49
C ASP A 167 9.90 -3.57 -2.63
N ILE A 168 9.86 -2.24 -2.67
CA ILE A 168 9.26 -1.50 -3.80
C ILE A 168 9.95 -1.86 -5.11
N ALA A 169 11.30 -1.85 -5.14
CA ALA A 169 12.08 -2.15 -6.33
C ALA A 169 11.93 -3.61 -6.80
N ARG A 170 11.73 -4.55 -5.90
CA ARG A 170 11.45 -5.95 -6.25
C ARG A 170 10.08 -6.15 -6.91
N LYS A 171 9.12 -5.29 -6.60
CA LYS A 171 7.74 -5.37 -7.11
C LYS A 171 7.52 -4.50 -8.34
N LEU A 172 8.21 -3.37 -8.42
CA LEU A 172 8.22 -2.47 -9.58
C LEU A 172 9.67 -2.40 -10.11
N THR A 173 10.03 -3.32 -10.98
CA THR A 173 11.43 -3.58 -11.39
C THR A 173 12.11 -2.42 -12.13
N ASP A 174 11.33 -1.44 -12.59
CA ASP A 174 11.82 -0.23 -13.28
C ASP A 174 11.74 1.03 -12.40
N VAL A 175 11.48 0.88 -11.09
CA VAL A 175 11.37 2.04 -10.20
C VAL A 175 12.73 2.71 -9.99
N GLU A 176 12.72 4.02 -10.08
CA GLU A 176 13.85 4.88 -9.75
C GLU A 176 13.47 5.83 -8.61
N PHE A 177 14.46 6.17 -7.78
CA PHE A 177 14.30 7.04 -6.62
C PHE A 177 15.08 8.34 -6.88
N HIS A 178 14.38 9.47 -6.86
CA HIS A 178 14.94 10.79 -7.15
C HIS A 178 14.81 11.70 -5.93
N SER A 179 15.79 12.55 -5.72
CA SER A 179 15.76 13.54 -4.64
C SER A 179 14.51 14.42 -4.72
N LEU A 180 13.94 14.76 -3.59
CA LEU A 180 12.78 15.66 -3.46
C LEU A 180 13.19 16.92 -2.69
N CYS A 181 13.27 18.05 -3.39
CA CYS A 181 13.65 19.35 -2.80
C CYS A 181 14.96 19.26 -1.97
N GLU A 182 14.95 19.86 -0.76
CA GLU A 182 16.08 19.85 0.16
C GLU A 182 16.19 18.60 1.04
N PHE A 183 15.27 17.64 0.88
CA PHE A 183 15.26 16.46 1.75
C PHE A 183 16.33 15.44 1.36
N GLY A 184 16.94 14.83 2.36
CA GLY A 184 17.83 13.69 2.16
C GLY A 184 17.08 12.47 1.59
N GLU A 185 17.77 11.62 0.84
CA GLU A 185 17.19 10.42 0.22
C GLU A 185 16.49 9.50 1.22
N ARG A 186 16.96 9.45 2.47
CA ARG A 186 16.28 8.68 3.51
C ARG A 186 15.00 9.34 4.04
N GLU A 187 14.85 10.65 3.87
CA GLU A 187 13.72 11.41 4.39
C GLU A 187 12.53 11.37 3.42
N ALA A 188 12.77 11.81 2.19
CA ALA A 188 11.76 11.82 1.15
C ALA A 188 12.38 11.74 -0.23
N VAL A 189 11.74 10.98 -1.11
CA VAL A 189 12.12 10.83 -2.52
C VAL A 189 10.89 10.85 -3.39
N ARG A 190 11.06 11.28 -4.64
CA ARG A 190 10.08 11.03 -5.70
C ARG A 190 10.41 9.70 -6.34
N LEU A 191 9.40 8.91 -6.66
CA LEU A 191 9.55 7.67 -7.40
C LEU A 191 9.10 7.87 -8.84
N SER A 192 9.80 7.26 -9.78
CA SER A 192 9.37 7.13 -11.16
C SER A 192 9.37 5.66 -11.59
N SER A 193 8.34 5.26 -12.32
CA SER A 193 8.15 3.93 -12.91
C SER A 193 7.04 4.04 -13.96
N ARG A 194 7.04 3.19 -14.97
CA ARG A 194 5.94 3.11 -15.94
C ARG A 194 4.60 2.72 -15.31
N TYR A 195 4.60 2.18 -14.10
CA TYR A 195 3.40 1.76 -13.36
C TYR A 195 2.89 2.80 -12.37
N LEU A 196 3.72 3.80 -12.08
CA LEU A 196 3.41 4.84 -11.09
C LEU A 196 2.95 6.13 -11.78
N PRO A 197 2.02 6.88 -11.19
CA PRO A 197 1.73 8.24 -11.65
C PRO A 197 2.93 9.16 -11.41
N ARG A 198 2.93 10.32 -12.12
CA ARG A 198 3.96 11.34 -11.96
C ARG A 198 4.17 11.77 -10.51
N HIS A 199 3.08 11.85 -9.73
CA HIS A 199 3.09 12.25 -8.34
C HIS A 199 3.20 11.01 -7.44
N SER A 200 4.38 10.42 -7.38
CA SER A 200 4.67 9.28 -6.53
C SER A 200 5.82 9.58 -5.60
N TYR A 201 5.60 9.41 -4.30
CA TYR A 201 6.56 9.81 -3.27
C TYR A 201 6.70 8.75 -2.20
N ARG A 202 7.91 8.58 -1.66
CA ARG A 202 8.17 7.81 -0.46
C ARG A 202 8.73 8.73 0.62
N THR A 203 8.16 8.61 1.82
CA THR A 203 8.66 9.25 3.03
C THR A 203 8.65 8.27 4.19
N TYR A 204 9.06 8.73 5.37
CA TYR A 204 9.09 7.90 6.57
C TYR A 204 7.73 7.32 6.92
N HIS A 205 7.73 6.14 7.57
CA HIS A 205 6.53 5.66 8.25
C HIS A 205 6.25 6.55 9.47
N PRO A 206 5.01 7.05 9.65
CA PRO A 206 4.69 7.99 10.73
C PRO A 206 4.95 7.46 12.15
N GLY A 207 4.91 6.13 12.33
CA GLY A 207 5.19 5.47 13.61
C GLY A 207 6.66 5.31 13.96
N TYR A 208 7.59 5.67 13.08
CA TYR A 208 9.02 5.65 13.41
C TYR A 208 9.39 6.76 14.40
N GLY A 209 9.54 6.33 15.65
CA GLY A 209 9.75 7.07 16.86
C GLY A 209 10.44 8.42 16.81
N ASN A 210 10.11 9.30 17.76
CA ASN A 210 10.74 10.59 18.11
C ASN A 210 11.13 11.52 16.97
N ARG A 211 10.71 11.26 15.73
CA ARG A 211 10.94 12.19 14.64
C ARG A 211 9.98 13.35 14.79
N ILE A 212 10.58 14.49 14.92
CA ILE A 212 9.95 15.75 15.20
C ILE A 212 8.78 15.90 14.22
N SER A 213 7.59 16.03 14.75
CA SER A 213 6.35 16.26 13.98
C SER A 213 6.51 17.37 12.94
N GLU A 214 7.38 18.35 13.20
CA GLU A 214 7.73 19.45 12.32
C GLU A 214 8.45 19.00 11.04
N THR A 215 9.48 18.14 11.11
CA THR A 215 10.17 17.63 9.91
C THR A 215 9.20 16.84 9.04
N TYR A 216 8.39 15.99 9.65
CA TYR A 216 7.42 15.20 8.92
C TYR A 216 6.38 16.09 8.22
N GLN A 217 5.92 17.14 8.92
CA GLN A 217 5.00 18.13 8.35
C GLN A 217 5.60 18.89 7.18
N ARG A 218 6.88 19.30 7.27
CA ARG A 218 7.59 19.95 6.16
C ARG A 218 7.64 19.05 4.92
N ILE A 219 7.95 17.77 5.09
CA ILE A 219 7.97 16.80 3.99
C ILE A 219 6.59 16.70 3.34
N LEU A 220 5.52 16.51 4.12
CA LEU A 220 4.16 16.41 3.58
C LEU A 220 3.74 17.69 2.86
N ASN A 221 4.09 18.86 3.40
CA ASN A 221 3.80 20.15 2.75
C ASN A 221 4.52 20.30 1.41
N ALA A 222 5.77 19.85 1.31
CA ALA A 222 6.52 19.85 0.04
C ALA A 222 5.88 18.92 -1.00
N ILE A 223 5.47 17.71 -0.60
CA ILE A 223 4.75 16.77 -1.47
C ILE A 223 3.42 17.37 -1.95
N LEU A 224 2.63 17.95 -1.04
CA LEU A 224 1.37 18.60 -1.37
C LEU A 224 1.55 19.78 -2.35
N SER A 225 2.60 20.59 -2.14
CA SER A 225 2.94 21.70 -3.03
C SER A 225 3.29 21.21 -4.43
N ASP A 226 4.09 20.13 -4.53
CA ASP A 226 4.48 19.54 -5.81
C ASP A 226 3.27 18.94 -6.55
N CYS A 227 2.37 18.25 -5.84
CA CYS A 227 1.11 17.74 -6.42
C CYS A 227 0.22 18.87 -6.99
N LYS A 228 0.18 20.02 -6.31
CA LYS A 228 -0.70 21.15 -6.67
C LYS A 228 -0.11 22.10 -7.71
N SER A 229 1.21 22.13 -7.87
CA SER A 229 1.89 23.04 -8.80
C SER A 229 1.84 22.63 -10.27
N SER A 230 1.40 21.42 -10.55
CA SER A 230 1.42 20.81 -11.89
C SER A 230 0.06 20.73 -12.58
N ASN A 231 -0.93 21.47 -12.07
CA ASN A 231 -2.26 21.60 -12.67
C ASN A 231 -2.42 22.93 -13.40
#